data_d10f5b28701cac9b76a54e415c4f45df
#
_entry.id   d10f5b28701cac9b76a54e415c4f45df
#
_cell.length_a   1.000
_cell.length_b   1.000
_cell.length_c   1.000
_cell.angle_alpha   90.00
_cell.angle_beta   90.00
_cell.angle_gamma   90.00
#
_symmetry.space_group_name_H-M   'P 1'
#
loop_
_entity.id
_entity.type
_entity.pdbx_description
1 polymer ?
#
loop_
_entity_poly.entity_id
_entity_poly.type
_entity_poly.pdbx_seq_one_letter_code
_entity_poly.pdbx_strand_id
1 'polypeptide(L)'
;MQATGNNNTTKLLQTRLTIRAGKNSLSFSVAEDERQVTYEPYAMKSGLSMAANLRQAFKESELLLRGYRKARLFIDTPVLLVPVDEFDEKQKDTFYQYSFEEHESDIIMHRVQPQLNAVALFPLNKDLRTVMEDNFADVRFTPVLQPVWNHLHQRSFVGIQKKLFAYFHDGKLDIFFFDKNRFKFFNSYAT
;
A
#
# COMPACT_ATOMS: atom_id res chain seq x y z
N MET A 1 5.20 -15.28 39.47
CA MET A 1 5.56 -14.26 38.49
C MET A 1 5.86 -14.90 37.14
N GLN A 2 4.86 -15.39 36.36
CA GLN A 2 5.09 -16.09 35.08
C GLN A 2 3.98 -15.87 34.02
N ALA A 3 3.12 -14.86 34.18
CA ALA A 3 1.96 -14.68 33.24
C ALA A 3 2.13 -13.55 32.21
N THR A 4 3.13 -12.69 32.30
CA THR A 4 3.26 -11.51 31.43
C THR A 4 3.99 -11.77 30.11
N GLY A 5 4.86 -12.79 30.04
CA GLY A 5 5.62 -13.08 28.81
C GLY A 5 4.78 -13.71 27.69
N ASN A 6 3.81 -14.55 28.04
CA ASN A 6 3.02 -15.29 27.05
C ASN A 6 2.00 -14.41 26.29
N ASN A 7 1.44 -13.41 26.95
CA ASN A 7 0.46 -12.49 26.34
C ASN A 7 1.09 -11.54 25.30
N ASN A 8 2.31 -11.07 25.55
CA ASN A 8 3.00 -10.19 24.62
C ASN A 8 3.41 -10.92 23.33
N THR A 9 3.91 -12.13 23.43
CA THR A 9 4.29 -12.94 22.27
C THR A 9 3.06 -13.28 21.42
N THR A 10 1.93 -13.64 22.03
CA THR A 10 0.68 -13.92 21.32
C THR A 10 0.12 -12.66 20.64
N LYS A 11 0.19 -11.49 21.28
CA LYS A 11 -0.22 -10.21 20.70
C LYS A 11 0.63 -9.86 19.47
N LEU A 12 1.95 -10.00 19.52
CA LEU A 12 2.86 -9.76 18.39
C LEU A 12 2.58 -10.68 17.19
N LEU A 13 2.23 -11.95 17.44
CA LEU A 13 1.89 -12.90 16.38
C LEU A 13 0.60 -12.54 15.63
N GLN A 14 -0.34 -11.86 16.28
CA GLN A 14 -1.62 -11.46 15.69
C GLN A 14 -1.60 -10.05 15.11
N THR A 15 -0.81 -9.15 15.70
CA THR A 15 -0.70 -7.76 15.27
C THR A 15 0.00 -7.66 13.91
N ARG A 16 -0.54 -6.81 13.04
CA ARG A 16 0.02 -6.56 11.71
C ARG A 16 0.82 -5.27 11.71
N LEU A 17 2.12 -5.37 11.43
CA LEU A 17 2.97 -4.21 11.19
C LEU A 17 2.60 -3.57 9.84
N THR A 18 2.55 -2.25 9.82
CA THR A 18 2.38 -1.46 8.58
C THR A 18 3.73 -0.86 8.20
N ILE A 19 4.14 -1.10 6.97
CA ILE A 19 5.32 -0.50 6.34
C ILE A 19 4.81 0.39 5.20
N ARG A 20 5.25 1.64 5.14
CA ARG A 20 4.99 2.53 4.02
C ARG A 20 6.29 2.79 3.26
N ALA A 21 6.33 2.39 2.00
CA ALA A 21 7.40 2.66 1.05
C ALA A 21 6.93 3.72 0.05
N GLY A 22 7.34 4.96 0.26
CA GLY A 22 7.14 6.08 -0.66
C GLY A 22 8.30 6.22 -1.64
N LYS A 23 8.25 7.20 -2.53
CA LYS A 23 9.33 7.45 -3.51
C LYS A 23 10.69 7.63 -2.82
N ASN A 24 10.75 8.45 -1.77
CA ASN A 24 11.95 8.77 -1.02
C ASN A 24 11.71 8.67 0.50
N SER A 25 10.80 7.85 0.94
CA SER A 25 10.45 7.72 2.36
C SER A 25 10.14 6.27 2.71
N LEU A 26 10.57 5.88 3.91
CA LEU A 26 10.28 4.58 4.50
C LEU A 26 9.85 4.82 5.94
N SER A 27 8.78 4.17 6.37
CA SER A 27 8.31 4.28 7.75
C SER A 27 7.58 3.03 8.19
N PHE A 28 7.55 2.83 9.48
CA PHE A 28 6.94 1.69 10.15
C PHE A 28 5.89 2.18 11.14
N SER A 29 4.80 1.45 11.26
CA SER A 29 3.78 1.76 12.25
C SER A 29 3.02 0.52 12.69
N VAL A 30 2.53 0.55 13.91
CA VAL A 30 1.67 -0.48 14.46
C VAL A 30 0.56 0.15 15.29
N ALA A 31 -0.66 -0.32 15.11
CA ALA A 31 -1.77 0.04 16.00
C ALA A 31 -1.65 -0.82 17.27
N GLU A 32 -1.38 -0.18 18.38
CA GLU A 32 -1.32 -0.83 19.70
C GLU A 32 -2.75 -1.14 20.21
N ASP A 33 -3.67 -0.21 19.94
CA ASP A 33 -5.11 -0.33 20.15
C ASP A 33 -5.88 0.60 19.17
N GLU A 34 -7.19 0.83 19.39
CA GLU A 34 -8.02 1.67 18.52
C GLU A 34 -7.63 3.16 18.50
N ARG A 35 -6.84 3.63 19.48
CA ARG A 35 -6.50 5.05 19.66
C ARG A 35 -5.01 5.34 19.63
N GLN A 36 -4.18 4.32 19.77
CA GLN A 36 -2.73 4.49 19.88
C GLN A 36 -2.01 3.81 18.72
N VAL A 37 -1.22 4.59 18.00
CA VAL A 37 -0.34 4.11 16.93
C VAL A 37 1.10 4.45 17.30
N THR A 38 1.94 3.44 17.38
CA THR A 38 3.38 3.63 17.42
C THR A 38 3.89 3.83 15.99
N TYR A 39 4.65 4.90 15.77
CA TYR A 39 5.17 5.29 14.45
C TYR A 39 6.68 5.52 14.53
N GLU A 40 7.40 4.97 13.55
CA GLU A 40 8.85 5.10 13.43
C GLU A 40 9.20 5.47 11.98
N PRO A 41 9.66 6.71 11.72
CA PRO A 41 10.22 7.09 10.43
C PRO A 41 11.62 6.50 10.28
N TYR A 42 12.00 6.10 9.06
CA TYR A 42 13.32 5.60 8.74
C TYR A 42 14.06 6.56 7.80
N ALA A 43 15.26 6.99 8.20
CA ALA A 43 16.12 7.83 7.37
C ALA A 43 16.78 6.96 6.28
N MET A 44 16.27 7.06 5.06
CA MET A 44 16.79 6.29 3.93
C MET A 44 18.22 6.71 3.59
N LYS A 45 19.06 5.72 3.32
CA LYS A 45 20.44 5.95 2.85
C LYS A 45 20.42 6.23 1.35
N SER A 46 21.02 7.37 0.96
CA SER A 46 21.16 7.77 -0.43
C SER A 46 21.94 6.71 -1.24
N GLY A 47 21.56 6.50 -2.49
CA GLY A 47 22.21 5.53 -3.38
C GLY A 47 21.81 4.07 -3.16
N LEU A 48 21.00 3.75 -2.14
CA LEU A 48 20.45 2.42 -1.94
C LEU A 48 19.02 2.31 -2.49
N SER A 49 18.69 1.15 -3.07
CA SER A 49 17.31 0.84 -3.46
C SER A 49 16.38 0.76 -2.25
N MET A 50 15.07 0.83 -2.46
CA MET A 50 14.08 0.65 -1.41
C MET A 50 14.24 -0.70 -0.70
N ALA A 51 14.48 -1.79 -1.44
CA ALA A 51 14.74 -3.12 -0.90
C ALA A 51 16.00 -3.15 -0.03
N ALA A 52 17.08 -2.48 -0.46
CA ALA A 52 18.32 -2.42 0.32
C ALA A 52 18.15 -1.58 1.59
N ASN A 53 17.44 -0.46 1.51
CA ASN A 53 17.08 0.34 2.69
C ASN A 53 16.22 -0.45 3.68
N LEU A 54 15.26 -1.23 3.20
CA LEU A 54 14.42 -2.06 4.07
C LEU A 54 15.25 -3.18 4.73
N ARG A 55 16.17 -3.84 4.02
CA ARG A 55 17.11 -4.82 4.61
C ARG A 55 17.95 -4.20 5.73
N GLN A 56 18.39 -2.96 5.52
CA GLN A 56 19.16 -2.25 6.56
C GLN A 56 18.25 -1.90 7.76
N ALA A 57 17.03 -1.46 7.52
CA ALA A 57 16.07 -1.15 8.56
C ALA A 57 15.76 -2.35 9.47
N PHE A 58 15.74 -3.57 8.95
CA PHE A 58 15.58 -4.80 9.77
C PHE A 58 16.70 -5.00 10.80
N LYS A 59 17.83 -4.30 10.66
CA LYS A 59 18.95 -4.37 11.62
C LYS A 59 18.93 -3.22 12.62
N GLU A 60 18.24 -2.12 12.32
CA GLU A 60 18.33 -0.85 13.02
C GLU A 60 17.00 -0.42 13.68
N SER A 61 15.85 -0.78 13.09
CA SER A 61 14.52 -0.32 13.53
C SER A 61 14.03 -1.07 14.76
N GLU A 62 13.67 -0.33 15.80
CA GLU A 62 13.12 -0.91 17.04
C GLU A 62 11.79 -1.64 16.79
N LEU A 63 10.93 -1.09 15.91
CA LEU A 63 9.66 -1.74 15.56
C LEU A 63 9.87 -3.04 14.82
N LEU A 64 10.78 -3.08 13.84
CA LEU A 64 11.05 -4.30 13.06
C LEU A 64 11.68 -5.40 13.91
N LEU A 65 12.54 -5.03 14.86
CA LEU A 65 13.19 -5.97 15.78
C LEU A 65 12.23 -6.63 16.80
N ARG A 66 11.01 -6.13 16.95
CA ARG A 66 10.00 -6.75 17.85
C ARG A 66 9.50 -8.12 17.36
N GLY A 67 9.74 -8.50 16.12
CA GLY A 67 9.45 -9.83 15.59
C GLY A 67 7.99 -10.06 15.21
N TYR A 68 7.32 -9.09 14.60
CA TYR A 68 5.98 -9.27 14.01
C TYR A 68 6.01 -10.33 12.91
N ARG A 69 4.99 -11.18 12.85
CA ARG A 69 4.86 -12.20 11.81
C ARG A 69 3.99 -11.80 10.64
N LYS A 70 3.19 -10.75 10.81
CA LYS A 70 2.26 -10.24 9.80
C LYS A 70 2.63 -8.81 9.43
N ALA A 71 2.73 -8.52 8.14
CA ALA A 71 2.98 -7.17 7.66
C ALA A 71 1.99 -6.77 6.57
N ARG A 72 1.82 -5.45 6.42
CA ARG A 72 1.24 -4.82 5.24
C ARG A 72 2.23 -3.81 4.71
N LEU A 73 2.59 -3.94 3.44
CA LEU A 73 3.38 -2.96 2.75
C LEU A 73 2.47 -2.08 1.90
N PHE A 74 2.43 -0.78 2.24
CA PHE A 74 1.87 0.24 1.38
C PHE A 74 2.95 0.76 0.44
N ILE A 75 2.70 0.70 -0.87
CA ILE A 75 3.65 1.05 -1.92
C ILE A 75 3.14 2.27 -2.67
N ASP A 76 3.96 3.31 -2.76
CA ASP A 76 3.72 4.44 -3.65
C ASP A 76 4.18 4.07 -5.06
N THR A 77 3.24 3.74 -5.91
CA THR A 77 3.47 3.22 -7.26
C THR A 77 2.32 3.64 -8.17
N PRO A 78 2.53 3.78 -9.50
CA PRO A 78 1.45 4.00 -10.44
C PRO A 78 0.42 2.87 -10.37
N VAL A 79 -0.86 3.22 -10.47
CA VAL A 79 -1.96 2.26 -10.39
C VAL A 79 -2.89 2.41 -11.59
N LEU A 80 -3.17 1.29 -12.25
CA LEU A 80 -4.23 1.18 -13.25
C LEU A 80 -5.49 0.60 -12.59
N LEU A 81 -6.63 1.28 -12.75
CA LEU A 81 -7.93 0.74 -12.35
C LEU A 81 -8.66 0.19 -13.58
N VAL A 82 -8.88 -1.11 -13.61
CA VAL A 82 -9.61 -1.83 -14.66
C VAL A 82 -11.01 -2.17 -14.14
N PRO A 83 -12.10 -1.89 -14.87
CA PRO A 83 -13.43 -2.36 -14.49
C PRO A 83 -13.46 -3.87 -14.23
N VAL A 84 -14.19 -4.32 -13.21
CA VAL A 84 -14.23 -5.76 -12.85
C VAL A 84 -14.70 -6.61 -14.03
N ASP A 85 -15.68 -6.12 -14.80
CA ASP A 85 -16.26 -6.85 -15.92
C ASP A 85 -15.30 -6.98 -17.14
N GLU A 86 -14.26 -6.15 -17.18
CA GLU A 86 -13.24 -6.14 -18.25
C GLU A 86 -11.91 -6.78 -17.81
N PHE A 87 -11.78 -7.14 -16.53
CA PHE A 87 -10.54 -7.67 -15.99
C PHE A 87 -10.35 -9.15 -16.30
N ASP A 88 -9.25 -9.49 -16.94
CA ASP A 88 -8.74 -10.86 -17.09
C ASP A 88 -7.35 -10.95 -16.44
N GLU A 89 -7.23 -11.81 -15.43
CA GLU A 89 -5.97 -12.00 -14.70
C GLU A 89 -4.82 -12.43 -15.61
N LYS A 90 -5.10 -13.19 -16.67
CA LYS A 90 -4.09 -13.65 -17.64
C LYS A 90 -3.51 -12.52 -18.48
N GLN A 91 -4.25 -11.42 -18.61
CA GLN A 91 -3.88 -10.25 -19.39
C GLN A 91 -3.40 -9.07 -18.52
N LYS A 92 -3.30 -9.22 -17.21
CA LYS A 92 -2.96 -8.13 -16.28
C LYS A 92 -1.66 -7.41 -16.62
N ASP A 93 -0.63 -8.18 -17.03
CA ASP A 93 0.68 -7.61 -17.41
C ASP A 93 0.55 -6.77 -18.68
N THR A 94 -0.19 -7.28 -19.68
CA THR A 94 -0.49 -6.55 -20.93
C THR A 94 -1.27 -5.27 -20.64
N PHE A 95 -2.34 -5.32 -19.85
CA PHE A 95 -3.11 -4.12 -19.48
C PHE A 95 -2.23 -3.06 -18.81
N TYR A 96 -1.36 -3.49 -17.90
CA TYR A 96 -0.50 -2.57 -17.19
C TYR A 96 0.56 -1.94 -18.11
N GLN A 97 1.24 -2.73 -18.93
CA GLN A 97 2.29 -2.29 -19.87
C GLN A 97 1.76 -1.29 -20.92
N TYR A 98 0.52 -1.45 -21.36
CA TYR A 98 -0.11 -0.47 -22.27
C TYR A 98 -0.24 0.93 -21.66
N SER A 99 -0.32 1.01 -20.33
CA SER A 99 -0.52 2.28 -19.61
C SER A 99 0.77 2.85 -19.04
N PHE A 100 1.76 1.98 -18.75
CA PHE A 100 2.99 2.34 -18.05
C PHE A 100 4.18 1.53 -18.58
N GLU A 101 5.04 2.16 -19.38
CA GLU A 101 6.16 1.49 -20.06
C GLU A 101 7.37 1.17 -19.13
N GLU A 102 7.49 1.84 -17.98
CA GLU A 102 8.71 1.84 -17.14
C GLU A 102 8.86 0.63 -16.18
N HIS A 103 7.96 -0.36 -16.21
CA HIS A 103 7.88 -1.41 -15.18
C HIS A 103 8.04 -2.85 -15.69
N GLU A 104 8.76 -3.06 -16.78
CA GLU A 104 8.92 -4.38 -17.42
C GLU A 104 9.53 -5.47 -16.51
N SER A 105 10.38 -5.09 -15.55
CA SER A 105 11.04 -6.03 -14.64
C SER A 105 10.26 -6.32 -13.36
N ASP A 106 9.20 -5.58 -13.09
CA ASP A 106 8.40 -5.70 -11.88
C ASP A 106 7.33 -6.80 -12.01
N ILE A 107 6.81 -7.27 -10.88
CA ILE A 107 5.67 -8.18 -10.83
C ILE A 107 4.40 -7.35 -10.79
N ILE A 108 3.51 -7.52 -11.76
CA ILE A 108 2.22 -6.84 -11.72
C ILE A 108 1.28 -7.58 -10.75
N MET A 109 0.99 -6.91 -9.66
CA MET A 109 0.02 -7.35 -8.67
C MET A 109 -1.38 -6.88 -9.04
N HIS A 110 -2.39 -7.61 -8.60
CA HIS A 110 -3.77 -7.15 -8.74
C HIS A 110 -4.51 -7.20 -7.42
N ARG A 111 -5.49 -6.32 -7.26
CA ARG A 111 -6.34 -6.28 -6.07
C ARG A 111 -7.73 -5.76 -6.40
N VAL A 112 -8.75 -6.57 -6.12
CA VAL A 112 -10.15 -6.17 -6.30
C VAL A 112 -10.48 -5.03 -5.33
N GLN A 113 -11.12 -3.98 -5.85
CA GLN A 113 -11.65 -2.83 -5.12
C GLN A 113 -13.18 -2.80 -5.25
N PRO A 114 -13.91 -3.52 -4.39
CA PRO A 114 -15.37 -3.67 -4.54
C PRO A 114 -16.10 -2.32 -4.54
N GLN A 115 -15.61 -1.36 -3.74
CA GLN A 115 -16.22 -0.04 -3.63
C GLN A 115 -16.15 0.77 -4.93
N LEU A 116 -15.15 0.48 -5.78
CA LEU A 116 -14.93 1.15 -7.05
C LEU A 116 -15.47 0.34 -8.24
N ASN A 117 -15.94 -0.89 -8.02
CA ASN A 117 -16.25 -1.87 -9.06
C ASN A 117 -15.07 -2.02 -10.05
N ALA A 118 -13.85 -2.08 -9.52
CA ALA A 118 -12.62 -2.12 -10.30
C ALA A 118 -11.59 -3.06 -9.68
N VAL A 119 -10.61 -3.45 -10.49
CA VAL A 119 -9.40 -4.14 -10.07
C VAL A 119 -8.22 -3.18 -10.20
N ALA A 120 -7.50 -2.96 -9.11
CA ALA A 120 -6.28 -2.18 -9.11
C ALA A 120 -5.10 -3.07 -9.55
N LEU A 121 -4.41 -2.67 -10.62
CA LEU A 121 -3.15 -3.25 -11.06
C LEU A 121 -2.01 -2.32 -10.64
N PHE A 122 -0.94 -2.87 -10.09
CA PHE A 122 0.20 -2.08 -9.65
C PHE A 122 1.49 -2.92 -9.66
N PRO A 123 2.65 -2.33 -9.97
CA PRO A 123 3.92 -3.04 -9.99
C PRO A 123 4.47 -3.22 -8.58
N LEU A 124 5.13 -4.33 -8.37
CA LEU A 124 5.87 -4.65 -7.16
C LEU A 124 7.29 -5.08 -7.55
N ASN A 125 8.28 -4.35 -7.05
CA ASN A 125 9.68 -4.70 -7.25
C ASN A 125 9.98 -6.08 -6.64
N LYS A 126 10.64 -6.96 -7.41
CA LYS A 126 10.93 -8.35 -7.04
C LYS A 126 11.78 -8.44 -5.78
N ASP A 127 12.82 -7.58 -5.66
CA ASP A 127 13.69 -7.59 -4.49
C ASP A 127 12.97 -7.13 -3.24
N LEU A 128 12.10 -6.13 -3.36
CA LEU A 128 11.28 -5.64 -2.25
C LEU A 128 10.30 -6.71 -1.78
N ARG A 129 9.68 -7.43 -2.72
CA ARG A 129 8.83 -8.58 -2.42
C ARG A 129 9.59 -9.65 -1.64
N THR A 130 10.77 -10.06 -2.13
CA THR A 130 11.61 -11.06 -1.47
C THR A 130 11.96 -10.64 -0.05
N VAL A 131 12.40 -9.39 0.16
CA VAL A 131 12.72 -8.89 1.51
C VAL A 131 11.52 -8.99 2.46
N MET A 132 10.33 -8.69 1.97
CA MET A 132 9.12 -8.79 2.79
C MET A 132 8.76 -10.25 3.13
N GLU A 133 8.78 -11.13 2.13
CA GLU A 133 8.43 -12.56 2.28
C GLU A 133 9.45 -13.33 3.12
N ASP A 134 10.73 -12.93 3.11
CA ASP A 134 11.78 -13.50 3.96
C ASP A 134 11.60 -13.16 5.46
N ASN A 135 11.00 -12.01 5.76
CA ASN A 135 10.89 -11.51 7.13
C ASN A 135 9.50 -11.70 7.77
N PHE A 136 8.47 -11.92 6.98
CA PHE A 136 7.09 -12.04 7.47
C PHE A 136 6.38 -13.26 6.90
N ALA A 137 5.66 -13.99 7.75
CA ALA A 137 4.92 -15.18 7.34
C ALA A 137 3.60 -14.83 6.60
N ASP A 138 3.03 -13.65 6.83
CA ASP A 138 1.81 -13.15 6.16
C ASP A 138 2.03 -11.71 5.72
N VAL A 139 2.23 -11.51 4.42
CA VAL A 139 2.45 -10.19 3.82
C VAL A 139 1.27 -9.78 2.96
N ARG A 140 0.84 -8.52 3.09
CA ARG A 140 -0.14 -7.90 2.20
C ARG A 140 0.50 -6.72 1.48
N PHE A 141 0.55 -6.78 0.17
CA PHE A 141 0.98 -5.69 -0.69
C PHE A 141 -0.23 -4.84 -1.09
N THR A 142 -0.10 -3.53 -0.98
CA THR A 142 -1.24 -2.62 -1.13
C THR A 142 -0.76 -1.28 -1.69
N PRO A 143 -1.40 -0.70 -2.72
CA PRO A 143 -1.12 0.66 -3.14
C PRO A 143 -1.39 1.66 -2.01
N VAL A 144 -0.55 2.69 -1.89
CA VAL A 144 -0.73 3.75 -0.88
C VAL A 144 -2.07 4.47 -1.01
N LEU A 145 -2.65 4.49 -2.20
CA LEU A 145 -3.94 5.11 -2.50
C LEU A 145 -5.16 4.33 -2.00
N GLN A 146 -5.02 3.06 -1.63
CA GLN A 146 -6.19 2.26 -1.24
C GLN A 146 -6.99 2.85 -0.06
N PRO A 147 -6.39 3.30 1.04
CA PRO A 147 -7.16 3.95 2.10
C PRO A 147 -7.80 5.27 1.63
N VAL A 148 -7.18 5.99 0.71
CA VAL A 148 -7.73 7.22 0.11
C VAL A 148 -8.98 6.89 -0.69
N TRP A 149 -8.96 5.87 -1.56
CA TRP A 149 -10.15 5.42 -2.31
C TRP A 149 -11.31 5.07 -1.41
N ASN A 150 -11.06 4.31 -0.34
CA ASN A 150 -12.08 3.92 0.62
C ASN A 150 -12.71 5.17 1.28
N HIS A 151 -11.89 6.12 1.70
CA HIS A 151 -12.34 7.36 2.31
C HIS A 151 -13.17 8.21 1.32
N LEU A 152 -12.68 8.42 0.11
CA LEU A 152 -13.35 9.22 -0.90
C LEU A 152 -14.67 8.59 -1.36
N HIS A 153 -14.70 7.26 -1.49
CA HIS A 153 -15.94 6.53 -1.76
C HIS A 153 -16.98 6.78 -0.65
N GLN A 154 -16.61 6.67 0.63
CA GLN A 154 -17.51 6.99 1.74
C GLN A 154 -17.99 8.45 1.68
N ARG A 155 -17.10 9.39 1.38
CA ARG A 155 -17.44 10.81 1.18
C ARG A 155 -18.36 11.04 -0.03
N SER A 156 -18.37 10.15 -1.00
CA SER A 156 -19.22 10.26 -2.18
C SER A 156 -20.71 10.12 -1.87
N PHE A 157 -21.10 9.52 -0.75
CA PHE A 157 -22.50 9.37 -0.32
C PHE A 157 -23.11 10.63 0.31
N VAL A 158 -22.33 11.66 0.60
CA VAL A 158 -22.81 12.87 1.29
C VAL A 158 -23.06 14.01 0.30
N GLY A 159 -24.28 14.56 0.25
CA GLY A 159 -24.61 15.78 -0.50
C GLY A 159 -24.76 15.58 -2.02
N ILE A 160 -24.15 16.45 -2.84
CA ILE A 160 -24.32 16.52 -4.30
C ILE A 160 -23.93 15.22 -4.99
N GLN A 161 -24.70 14.84 -6.02
CA GLN A 161 -24.54 13.55 -6.72
C GLN A 161 -23.25 13.40 -7.54
N LYS A 162 -22.72 14.50 -8.10
CA LYS A 162 -21.44 14.50 -8.84
C LYS A 162 -20.36 15.09 -7.97
N LYS A 163 -19.25 14.37 -7.82
CA LYS A 163 -18.12 14.79 -6.99
C LYS A 163 -16.80 14.57 -7.67
N LEU A 164 -16.00 15.61 -7.71
CA LEU A 164 -14.60 15.58 -8.07
C LEU A 164 -13.78 15.80 -6.80
N PHE A 165 -12.89 14.86 -6.52
CA PHE A 165 -11.92 14.98 -5.43
C PHE A 165 -10.53 15.14 -6.03
N ALA A 166 -9.76 16.07 -5.46
CA ALA A 166 -8.35 16.29 -5.75
C ALA A 166 -7.55 15.95 -4.49
N TYR A 167 -6.61 15.05 -4.60
CA TYR A 167 -5.75 14.62 -3.51
C TYR A 167 -4.29 14.92 -3.87
N PHE A 168 -3.67 15.85 -3.11
CA PHE A 168 -2.29 16.23 -3.29
C PHE A 168 -1.41 15.49 -2.29
N HIS A 169 -0.39 14.79 -2.77
CA HIS A 169 0.57 14.08 -1.92
C HIS A 169 1.88 13.80 -2.68
N ASP A 170 2.98 13.78 -1.98
CA ASP A 170 4.30 13.33 -2.47
C ASP A 170 4.68 13.85 -3.88
N GLY A 171 4.32 15.13 -4.22
CA GLY A 171 4.56 15.73 -5.53
C GLY A 171 3.65 15.18 -6.64
N LYS A 172 2.45 14.71 -6.27
CA LYS A 172 1.43 14.18 -7.19
C LYS A 172 0.07 14.83 -6.92
N LEU A 173 -0.74 14.89 -7.94
CA LEU A 173 -2.16 15.20 -7.88
C LEU A 173 -2.96 14.01 -8.39
N ASP A 174 -3.73 13.39 -7.52
CA ASP A 174 -4.68 12.35 -7.86
C ASP A 174 -6.09 12.91 -7.96
N ILE A 175 -6.76 12.65 -9.08
CA ILE A 175 -8.13 13.09 -9.34
C ILE A 175 -9.06 11.90 -9.35
N PHE A 176 -10.14 12.00 -8.56
CA PHE A 176 -11.19 10.99 -8.47
C PHE A 176 -12.55 11.60 -8.79
N PHE A 177 -13.31 10.94 -9.65
CA PHE A 177 -14.65 11.37 -10.00
C PHE A 177 -15.69 10.31 -9.68
N PHE A 178 -16.74 10.72 -8.99
CA PHE A 178 -17.90 9.91 -8.67
C PHE A 178 -19.18 10.57 -9.19
N ASP A 179 -20.06 9.76 -9.78
CA ASP A 179 -21.41 10.17 -10.15
C ASP A 179 -22.43 9.24 -9.49
N LYS A 180 -23.36 9.79 -8.70
CA LYS A 180 -24.34 9.04 -7.93
C LYS A 180 -23.68 7.92 -7.11
N ASN A 181 -22.61 8.26 -6.38
CA ASN A 181 -21.80 7.36 -5.54
C ASN A 181 -21.06 6.26 -6.32
N ARG A 182 -21.15 6.25 -7.66
CA ARG A 182 -20.42 5.31 -8.51
C ARG A 182 -19.10 5.92 -8.94
N PHE A 183 -18.02 5.21 -8.74
CA PHE A 183 -16.72 5.57 -9.27
C PHE A 183 -16.78 5.63 -10.80
N LYS A 184 -16.18 6.67 -11.40
CA LYS A 184 -16.20 6.91 -12.84
C LYS A 184 -14.83 7.13 -13.43
N PHE A 185 -13.91 7.75 -12.66
CA PHE A 185 -12.62 8.13 -13.20
C PHE A 185 -11.59 8.29 -12.10
N PHE A 186 -10.38 7.88 -12.40
CA PHE A 186 -9.16 8.13 -11.64
C PHE A 186 -8.01 8.42 -12.58
N ASN A 187 -7.21 9.42 -12.27
CA ASN A 187 -5.91 9.62 -12.88
C ASN A 187 -4.94 10.31 -11.92
N SER A 188 -3.65 10.08 -12.12
CA SER A 188 -2.56 10.63 -11.33
C SER A 188 -1.67 11.49 -12.21
N TYR A 189 -1.27 12.67 -11.71
CA TYR A 189 -0.43 13.63 -12.41
C TYR A 189 0.76 13.99 -11.53
N ALA A 190 1.96 14.07 -12.10
CA ALA A 190 3.12 14.67 -11.44
C ALA A 190 2.91 16.19 -11.32
N THR A 191 3.29 16.78 -10.18
CA THR A 191 3.18 18.22 -9.89
C THR A 191 4.55 18.81 -9.59
#